data_80b2a8d6803cbc860eb8f139d38e315f
#
_entry.id   80b2a8d6803cbc860eb8f139d38e315f
#
_cell.length_a   1.000
_cell.length_b   1.000
_cell.length_c   1.000
_cell.angle_alpha   90.00
_cell.angle_beta   90.00
_cell.angle_gamma   90.00
#
_symmetry.space_group_name_H-M   'P 1'
#
loop_
_entity.id
_entity.type
_entity.pdbx_description
1 polymer ?
#
loop_
_entity_poly.entity_id
_entity_poly.type
_entity_poly.pdbx_seq_one_letter_code
_entity_poly.pdbx_strand_id
1 'polypeptide(L)'
;MKKIENNFAVSGFVGNNAEIRQFATSSVARFSLAISRQEKNGEETTRVSAFMNFEAWRKNENAEAFSQLTKGTLLTVEGYCKPEEWTDKDGVKHNRIVMVVTKFYPAVEKEDTPVSYTHLTLPT
;
A
#
# COMPACT_ATOMS: atom_id res chain seq x y z
N MET A 1 24.32 15.71 -11.19
CA MET A 1 22.93 15.28 -11.43
C MET A 1 22.10 15.52 -10.19
N LYS A 2 20.98 16.17 -10.35
CA LYS A 2 20.07 16.39 -9.23
C LYS A 2 19.39 15.08 -8.87
N LYS A 3 19.33 14.80 -7.57
CA LYS A 3 18.64 13.63 -7.07
C LYS A 3 17.12 13.80 -7.23
N ILE A 4 16.49 12.83 -7.83
CA ILE A 4 15.04 12.81 -7.97
C ILE A 4 14.47 11.93 -6.86
N GLU A 5 13.58 12.49 -6.07
CA GLU A 5 12.90 11.74 -5.03
C GLU A 5 11.75 10.96 -5.66
N ASN A 6 11.71 9.68 -5.37
CA ASN A 6 10.64 8.80 -5.86
C ASN A 6 10.44 7.67 -4.87
N ASN A 7 9.68 7.94 -3.83
CA ASN A 7 9.38 6.94 -2.82
C ASN A 7 8.04 7.28 -2.16
N PHE A 8 7.45 6.26 -1.56
CA PHE A 8 6.22 6.43 -0.79
C PHE A 8 6.22 5.55 0.44
N ALA A 9 5.43 5.92 1.41
CA ALA A 9 5.14 5.11 2.59
C ALA A 9 3.67 5.32 2.91
N VAL A 10 2.91 4.23 2.95
CA VAL A 10 1.46 4.30 3.12
C VAL A 10 1.02 3.17 4.04
N SER A 11 0.07 3.45 4.90
CA SER A 11 -0.56 2.43 5.74
C SER A 11 -2.04 2.35 5.42
N GLY A 12 -2.57 1.14 5.48
CA GLY A 12 -3.99 0.91 5.22
C GLY A 12 -4.37 -0.53 5.45
N PHE A 13 -5.66 -0.82 5.33
CA PHE A 13 -6.17 -2.18 5.47
C PHE A 13 -6.24 -2.85 4.12
N VAL A 14 -5.76 -4.10 4.05
CA VAL A 14 -5.84 -4.88 2.81
C VAL A 14 -7.31 -5.08 2.46
N GLY A 15 -7.72 -4.66 1.27
CA GLY A 15 -9.10 -4.70 0.85
C GLY A 15 -9.58 -6.09 0.40
N ASN A 16 -8.69 -6.82 -0.26
CA ASN A 16 -8.96 -8.19 -0.71
C ASN A 16 -7.68 -8.99 -0.56
N ASN A 17 -7.82 -10.31 -0.50
CA ASN A 17 -6.64 -11.17 -0.50
C ASN A 17 -5.83 -10.89 -1.77
N ALA A 18 -4.52 -10.86 -1.64
CA ALA A 18 -3.64 -10.57 -2.75
C ALA A 18 -3.77 -11.62 -3.85
N GLU A 19 -3.74 -11.15 -5.09
CA GLU A 19 -3.60 -12.02 -6.25
C GLU A 19 -2.13 -12.30 -6.47
N ILE A 20 -1.76 -13.57 -6.43
CA ILE A 20 -0.36 -13.95 -6.57
C ILE A 20 -0.15 -14.69 -7.88
N ARG A 21 0.84 -14.24 -8.64
CA ARG A 21 1.22 -14.87 -9.88
C ARG A 21 2.66 -15.31 -9.80
N GLN A 22 2.90 -16.58 -10.04
CA GLN A 22 4.24 -17.16 -9.96
C GLN A 22 4.84 -17.27 -11.37
N PHE A 23 6.08 -16.82 -11.49
CA PHE A 23 6.88 -16.96 -12.68
C PHE A 23 8.04 -17.93 -12.39
N ALA A 24 8.94 -18.10 -13.35
CA ALA A 24 10.03 -19.07 -13.22
C ALA A 24 10.91 -18.85 -11.98
N THR A 25 11.27 -17.61 -11.70
CA THR A 25 12.18 -17.29 -10.59
C THR A 25 11.60 -16.34 -9.56
N SER A 26 10.50 -15.68 -9.89
CA SER A 26 9.91 -14.68 -9.00
C SER A 26 8.38 -14.76 -9.02
N SER A 27 7.78 -14.16 -8.00
CA SER A 27 6.33 -14.05 -7.91
C SER A 27 5.95 -12.61 -7.66
N VAL A 28 4.80 -12.22 -8.17
CA VAL A 28 4.23 -10.90 -7.95
C VAL A 28 2.93 -11.04 -7.17
N ALA A 29 2.73 -10.18 -6.19
CA ALA A 29 1.47 -10.07 -5.49
C ALA A 29 0.85 -8.73 -5.83
N ARG A 30 -0.41 -8.74 -6.23
CA ARG A 30 -1.18 -7.52 -6.48
C ARG A 30 -2.27 -7.44 -5.44
N PHE A 31 -2.34 -6.30 -4.79
CA PHE A 31 -3.27 -6.10 -3.69
C PHE A 31 -3.67 -4.63 -3.59
N SER A 32 -4.72 -4.38 -2.84
CA SER A 32 -5.16 -3.01 -2.59
C SER A 32 -5.21 -2.73 -1.11
N LEU A 33 -4.98 -1.48 -0.76
CA LEU A 33 -5.13 -0.99 0.61
C LEU A 33 -6.24 0.04 0.65
N ALA A 34 -7.07 -0.06 1.67
CA ALA A 34 -8.03 0.98 1.98
C ALA A 34 -7.28 2.07 2.75
N ILE A 35 -7.08 3.18 2.10
CA ILE A 35 -6.36 4.32 2.65
C ILE A 35 -7.37 5.35 3.08
N SER A 36 -7.22 5.87 4.27
CA SER A 36 -8.15 6.87 4.77
C SER A 36 -7.43 8.07 5.32
N ARG A 37 -8.13 9.16 5.33
CA ARG A 37 -7.66 10.43 5.82
C ARG A 37 -8.81 11.13 6.51
N GLN A 38 -8.53 11.82 7.60
CA GLN A 38 -9.51 12.64 8.27
C GLN A 38 -9.44 14.05 7.73
N GLU A 39 -10.59 14.59 7.36
CA GLU A 39 -10.71 15.98 6.96
C GLU A 39 -11.52 16.72 8.00
N LYS A 40 -10.98 17.82 8.48
CA LYS A 40 -11.66 18.67 9.44
C LYS A 40 -12.27 19.85 8.71
N ASN A 41 -13.57 19.96 8.81
CA ASN A 41 -14.34 21.01 8.14
C ASN A 41 -15.13 21.76 9.19
N GLY A 42 -14.53 22.80 9.79
CA GLY A 42 -15.12 23.49 10.93
C GLY A 42 -15.05 22.59 12.16
N GLU A 43 -16.20 22.29 12.75
CA GLU A 43 -16.29 21.41 13.90
C GLU A 43 -16.52 19.97 13.52
N GLU A 44 -16.80 19.72 12.25
CA GLU A 44 -17.03 18.36 11.76
C GLU A 44 -15.75 17.71 11.30
N THR A 45 -15.60 16.45 11.63
CA THR A 45 -14.49 15.63 11.15
C THR A 45 -15.08 14.53 10.25
N THR A 46 -14.65 14.51 9.02
CA THR A 46 -15.09 13.51 8.05
C THR A 46 -13.94 12.59 7.70
N ARG A 47 -14.24 11.32 7.51
CA ARG A 47 -13.25 10.35 7.06
C ARG A 47 -13.48 10.07 5.58
N VAL A 48 -12.44 10.31 4.80
CA VAL A 48 -12.47 10.00 3.36
C VAL A 48 -11.54 8.82 3.14
N SER A 49 -12.02 7.82 2.43
CA SER A 49 -11.21 6.65 2.14
C SER A 49 -11.36 6.24 0.68
N ALA A 50 -10.31 5.58 0.18
CA ALA A 50 -10.29 5.05 -1.17
C ALA A 50 -9.34 3.87 -1.21
N PHE A 51 -9.50 3.01 -2.22
CA PHE A 51 -8.60 1.89 -2.43
C PHE A 51 -7.47 2.31 -3.34
N MET A 52 -6.27 1.87 -3.01
CA MET A 52 -5.09 2.11 -3.81
C MET A 52 -4.42 0.79 -4.12
N ASN A 53 -4.08 0.59 -5.38
CA ASN A 53 -3.51 -0.66 -5.84
C ASN A 53 -2.00 -0.66 -5.77
N PHE A 54 -1.44 -1.80 -5.37
CA PHE A 54 0.00 -1.98 -5.20
C PHE A 54 0.45 -3.30 -5.82
N GLU A 55 1.74 -3.37 -6.10
CA GLU A 55 2.37 -4.54 -6.65
C GLU A 55 3.67 -4.80 -5.90
N ALA A 56 3.88 -6.03 -5.46
CA ALA A 56 5.09 -6.41 -4.74
C ALA A 56 5.71 -7.64 -5.42
N TRP A 57 7.02 -7.61 -5.62
CA TRP A 57 7.77 -8.70 -6.23
C TRP A 57 8.70 -9.35 -5.22
N ARG A 58 8.77 -10.67 -5.24
CA ARG A 58 9.70 -11.45 -4.42
C ARG A 58 10.19 -12.63 -5.23
N LYS A 59 11.37 -13.14 -4.89
CA LYS A 59 11.83 -14.42 -5.43
C LYS A 59 10.90 -15.51 -4.92
N ASN A 60 10.71 -16.57 -5.71
CA ASN A 60 9.81 -17.65 -5.33
C ASN A 60 10.13 -18.23 -3.95
N GLU A 61 11.40 -18.33 -3.59
CA GLU A 61 11.83 -18.81 -2.30
C GLU A 61 11.41 -17.91 -1.13
N ASN A 62 11.07 -16.65 -1.42
CA ASN A 62 10.63 -15.67 -0.41
C ASN A 62 9.14 -15.35 -0.52
N ALA A 63 8.41 -16.09 -1.35
CA ALA A 63 6.99 -15.78 -1.60
C ALA A 63 6.07 -15.99 -0.40
N GLU A 64 6.53 -16.72 0.62
CA GLU A 64 5.72 -16.88 1.84
C GLU A 64 5.47 -15.56 2.56
N ALA A 65 6.28 -14.52 2.29
CA ALA A 65 6.02 -13.19 2.84
C ALA A 65 4.65 -12.66 2.39
N PHE A 66 4.16 -13.12 1.25
CA PHE A 66 2.85 -12.68 0.72
C PHE A 66 1.67 -13.17 1.57
N SER A 67 1.89 -14.11 2.48
CA SER A 67 0.84 -14.57 3.39
C SER A 67 0.30 -13.47 4.29
N GLN A 68 1.04 -12.38 4.44
CA GLN A 68 0.60 -11.22 5.21
C GLN A 68 -0.43 -10.38 4.47
N LEU A 69 -0.56 -10.59 3.16
CA LEU A 69 -1.41 -9.77 2.31
C LEU A 69 -2.82 -10.34 2.23
N THR A 70 -3.45 -10.45 3.39
CA THR A 70 -4.81 -10.99 3.50
C THR A 70 -5.79 -9.90 3.89
N LYS A 71 -7.02 -10.04 3.42
CA LYS A 71 -8.09 -9.07 3.65
C LYS A 71 -8.23 -8.72 5.13
N GLY A 72 -8.25 -7.44 5.42
CA GLY A 72 -8.45 -6.91 6.77
C GLY A 72 -7.17 -6.67 7.55
N THR A 73 -6.02 -7.07 7.02
CA THR A 73 -4.74 -6.84 7.70
C THR A 73 -4.33 -5.38 7.56
N LEU A 74 -3.93 -4.78 8.66
CA LEU A 74 -3.38 -3.43 8.64
C LEU A 74 -1.89 -3.51 8.32
N LEU A 75 -1.50 -2.93 7.19
CA LEU A 75 -0.12 -2.97 6.72
C LEU A 75 0.44 -1.59 6.45
N THR A 76 1.75 -1.48 6.60
CA THR A 76 2.50 -0.35 6.06
C THR A 76 3.29 -0.86 4.86
N VAL A 77 3.22 -0.12 3.76
CA VAL A 77 3.97 -0.45 2.55
C VAL A 77 4.88 0.72 2.20
N GLU A 78 6.08 0.40 1.73
CA GLU A 78 7.05 1.38 1.26
C GLU A 78 7.54 0.95 -0.09
N GLY A 79 7.79 1.92 -0.94
CA GLY A 79 8.28 1.60 -2.28
C GLY A 79 8.45 2.84 -3.14
N TYR A 80 8.28 2.66 -4.42
CA TYR A 80 8.46 3.74 -5.39
C TYR A 80 7.39 3.69 -6.46
N CYS A 81 7.22 4.81 -7.15
CA CYS A 81 6.28 4.93 -8.26
C CYS A 81 7.02 4.58 -9.55
N LYS A 82 6.53 3.58 -10.26
CA LYS A 82 7.15 3.12 -11.50
C LYS A 82 6.31 3.58 -12.68
N PRO A 83 6.81 4.50 -13.51
CA PRO A 83 6.09 4.86 -14.72
C PRO A 83 6.24 3.76 -15.76
N GLU A 84 5.13 3.43 -16.42
CA GLU A 84 5.10 2.48 -17.51
C GLU A 84 4.48 3.13 -18.73
N GLU A 85 5.06 2.87 -19.88
CA GLU A 85 4.58 3.41 -21.13
C GLU A 85 4.51 2.30 -22.15
N TRP A 86 3.42 2.25 -22.91
CA TRP A 86 3.27 1.26 -23.96
C TRP A 86 2.43 1.84 -25.10
N THR A 87 2.56 1.23 -26.26
CA THR A 87 1.80 1.60 -27.44
C THR A 87 0.86 0.45 -27.77
N ASP A 88 -0.42 0.74 -27.96
CA ASP A 88 -1.40 -0.27 -28.30
C ASP A 88 -1.34 -0.59 -29.79
N LYS A 89 -2.15 -1.57 -30.23
CA LYS A 89 -2.17 -2.00 -31.63
C LYS A 89 -2.67 -0.93 -32.61
N ASP A 90 -3.33 0.09 -32.11
CA ASP A 90 -3.79 1.22 -32.93
C ASP A 90 -2.75 2.35 -32.98
N GLY A 91 -1.59 2.14 -32.39
CA GLY A 91 -0.52 3.13 -32.38
C GLY A 91 -0.67 4.22 -31.34
N VAL A 92 -1.64 4.08 -30.44
CA VAL A 92 -1.87 5.08 -29.39
C VAL A 92 -0.97 4.81 -28.21
N LYS A 93 -0.27 5.84 -27.75
CA LYS A 93 0.59 5.74 -26.57
C LYS A 93 -0.22 5.85 -25.31
N HIS A 94 0.07 4.95 -24.40
CA HIS A 94 -0.54 4.93 -23.06
C HIS A 94 0.55 5.01 -22.01
N ASN A 95 0.22 5.57 -20.87
CA ASN A 95 1.13 5.54 -19.73
C ASN A 95 0.33 5.36 -18.45
N ARG A 96 1.01 4.88 -17.43
CA ARG A 96 0.43 4.72 -16.11
C ARG A 96 1.54 4.70 -15.07
N ILE A 97 1.16 4.85 -13.82
CA ILE A 97 2.10 4.73 -12.71
C ILE A 97 1.70 3.50 -11.90
N VAL A 98 2.67 2.62 -11.67
CA VAL A 98 2.50 1.43 -10.83
C VAL A 98 3.17 1.71 -9.50
N MET A 99 2.45 1.46 -8.42
CA MET A 99 2.99 1.61 -7.07
C MET A 99 3.69 0.31 -6.71
N VAL A 100 5.02 0.29 -6.79
CA VAL A 100 5.82 -0.89 -6.50
C VAL A 100 6.26 -0.89 -5.04
N VAL A 101 5.91 -1.95 -4.33
CA VAL A 101 6.22 -2.10 -2.90
C VAL A 101 7.52 -2.87 -2.75
N THR A 102 8.50 -2.26 -2.10
CA THR A 102 9.78 -2.90 -1.80
C THR A 102 9.79 -3.52 -0.41
N LYS A 103 9.02 -2.94 0.52
CA LYS A 103 8.88 -3.44 1.88
C LYS A 103 7.43 -3.37 2.31
N PHE A 104 6.98 -4.38 3.02
CA PHE A 104 5.69 -4.32 3.67
C PHE A 104 5.79 -5.04 5.02
N TYR A 105 5.06 -4.53 6.00
CA TYR A 105 5.10 -5.06 7.35
C TYR A 105 3.83 -4.65 8.09
N PRO A 106 3.44 -5.40 9.14
CA PRO A 106 2.27 -5.04 9.92
C PRO A 106 2.45 -3.65 10.54
N ALA A 107 1.45 -2.81 10.37
CA ALA A 107 1.45 -1.50 10.98
C ALA A 107 1.01 -1.61 12.43
N VAL A 108 1.65 -0.82 13.28
CA VAL A 108 1.24 -0.75 14.69
C VAL A 108 0.20 0.35 14.79
N GLU A 109 -0.98 0.02 15.32
CA GLU A 109 -1.96 1.04 15.62
C GLU A 109 -1.38 1.96 16.68
N LYS A 110 -1.33 3.26 16.39
CA LYS A 110 -0.95 4.23 17.39
C LYS A 110 -2.11 4.37 18.36
N GLU A 111 -1.89 3.92 19.62
CA GLU A 111 -2.77 4.26 20.71
C GLU A 111 -2.52 5.72 21.02
N ASP A 112 -3.55 6.43 21.11
CA ASP A 112 -3.44 7.81 21.57
C ASP A 112 -3.24 7.78 23.04
N THR A 113 -2.29 7.62 23.79
CA THR A 113 -1.89 7.65 24.87
C THR A 113 -1.98 7.93 25.81
N PRO A 114 -1.86 7.50 25.66
CA PRO A 114 -1.95 7.40 26.24
C PRO A 114 -2.04 7.26 26.83
N VAL A 115 -1.74 7.15 27.07
CA VAL A 115 -1.89 7.16 27.09
C VAL A 115 -2.22 6.96 27.35
N SER A 116 -2.01 7.04 27.87
CA SER A 116 -2.26 7.11 27.58
C SER A 116 -2.89 6.97 27.57
N TYR A 117 -2.93 7.04 28.17
CA TYR A 117 -3.38 7.21 27.58
C TYR A 117 -4.09 6.76 27.67
N THR A 118 -4.21 6.70 28.47
CA THR A 118 -4.63 6.61 28.03
C THR A 118 -5.12 6.39 27.77
N HIS A 119 -5.27 6.30 28.20
CA HIS A 119 -5.62 6.46 27.50
C HIS A 119 -6.01 6.22 27.04
N LEU A 120 -6.18 6.04 27.33
CA LEU A 120 -6.43 6.09 26.53
C LEU A 120 -6.84 5.75 26.08
N THR A 121 -7.02 5.72 26.26
CA THR A 121 -7.39 5.58 25.59
C THR A 121 -7.52 5.30 24.86
N LEU A 122 -7.55 5.12 24.54
CA LEU A 122 -7.63 5.00 23.73
C LEU A 122 -7.88 4.88 23.04
N PRO A 123 -7.99 4.92 22.88
CA PRO A 123 -8.14 4.79 22.06
C PRO A 123 -8.13 4.92 21.15
N THR A 124 -8.04 4.71 20.44
CA THR A 124 -7.61 4.97 19.58
C THR A 124 -7.71 5.62 18.89
#